data_daa7e14bad10080408597649aa248ab1
#
_entry.id   daa7e14bad10080408597649aa248ab1
#
_cell.length_a   1.000
_cell.length_b   1.000
_cell.length_c   1.000
_cell.angle_alpha   90.00
_cell.angle_beta   90.00
_cell.angle_gamma   90.00
#
_symmetry.space_group_name_H-M   'P 1'
#
loop_
_entity.id
_entity.type
_entity.pdbx_description
1 polymer ?
#
loop_
_entity_poly.entity_id
_entity_poly.type
_entity_poly.pdbx_seq_one_letter_code
_entity_poly.pdbx_strand_id
1 'polypeptide(L)'
;MPSISENLDYWEGEYDWDRGGEAWSGPWGDASAQWYGSILPRVRHFLPAQTVLEIAPGFGRWTEFLLDHCDNLIGVDLAPRCVEACRRRFAAHENVRFETNDGQSLPMVADSSVDFAFSYDSLVHVEMEALASYLSELARVLKPDGVAFLHHSNYGAYQRSAHMFEPLQEYFDRLPTTVRAGLIRTGTYRGAHMRAKTVTAARFAEQCHEVGLNCAVQELVNWEGGVLLLDCLSVVARPGSRWDHPNQMVKNRLFRINARAVRRSDNAYKQ
;
A
#
# COMPACT_ATOMS: atom_id res chain seq x y z
N MET A 1 11.96 -8.46 -11.60
CA MET A 1 11.75 -7.98 -10.22
C MET A 1 11.65 -6.48 -10.28
N PRO A 2 10.65 -5.86 -9.72
CA PRO A 2 10.45 -4.44 -9.95
C PRO A 2 11.52 -3.62 -9.22
N SER A 3 12.62 -3.36 -9.93
CA SER A 3 13.56 -2.31 -9.58
C SER A 3 12.86 -0.95 -9.61
N ILE A 4 13.49 0.08 -9.07
CA ILE A 4 12.96 1.46 -9.16
C ILE A 4 12.75 1.84 -10.63
N SER A 5 13.69 1.48 -11.53
CA SER A 5 13.57 1.76 -12.96
C SER A 5 12.37 1.03 -13.59
N GLU A 6 12.20 -0.26 -13.33
CA GLU A 6 11.05 -1.02 -13.87
C GLU A 6 9.71 -0.52 -13.34
N ASN A 7 9.65 -0.07 -12.08
CA ASN A 7 8.47 0.59 -11.54
C ASN A 7 8.21 1.93 -12.25
N LEU A 8 9.26 2.74 -12.46
CA LEU A 8 9.13 4.00 -13.17
C LEU A 8 8.61 3.78 -14.59
N ASP A 9 9.24 2.89 -15.36
CA ASP A 9 8.86 2.59 -16.75
C ASP A 9 7.39 2.13 -16.83
N TYR A 10 6.97 1.28 -15.90
CA TYR A 10 5.60 0.77 -15.87
C TYR A 10 4.57 1.84 -15.52
N TRP A 11 4.78 2.59 -14.43
CA TRP A 11 3.81 3.57 -13.95
C TRP A 11 3.79 4.86 -14.77
N GLU A 12 4.93 5.23 -15.36
CA GLU A 12 5.03 6.40 -16.26
C GLU A 12 4.45 6.10 -17.65
N GLY A 13 4.70 4.91 -18.23
CA GLY A 13 4.42 4.62 -19.63
C GLY A 13 3.41 3.51 -19.90
N GLU A 14 3.50 2.38 -19.21
CA GLU A 14 2.78 1.16 -19.60
C GLU A 14 1.40 1.03 -18.95
N TYR A 15 1.24 1.52 -17.71
CA TYR A 15 -0.02 1.37 -16.99
C TYR A 15 -1.12 2.26 -17.56
N ASP A 16 -2.29 1.67 -17.79
CA ASP A 16 -3.48 2.40 -18.21
C ASP A 16 -4.16 3.10 -17.02
N TRP A 17 -3.99 4.42 -16.96
CA TRP A 17 -4.58 5.28 -15.93
C TRP A 17 -5.98 5.82 -16.27
N ASP A 18 -6.64 5.33 -17.32
CA ASP A 18 -7.95 5.85 -17.78
C ASP A 18 -9.00 5.92 -16.67
N ARG A 19 -8.88 5.05 -15.67
CA ARG A 19 -9.74 5.04 -14.49
C ARG A 19 -9.06 5.60 -13.22
N GLY A 20 -7.97 6.32 -13.33
CA GLY A 20 -7.27 6.89 -12.17
C GLY A 20 -6.84 5.87 -11.10
N GLY A 21 -6.62 4.60 -11.46
CA GLY A 21 -6.34 3.50 -10.53
C GLY A 21 -7.57 2.85 -9.89
N GLU A 22 -8.80 3.27 -10.25
CA GLU A 22 -10.05 2.76 -9.69
C GLU A 22 -10.25 1.25 -9.88
N ALA A 23 -9.65 0.67 -10.93
CA ALA A 23 -9.74 -0.77 -11.21
C ALA A 23 -9.27 -1.64 -10.03
N TRP A 24 -8.32 -1.16 -9.23
CA TRP A 24 -7.80 -1.87 -8.06
C TRP A 24 -8.80 -1.92 -6.90
N SER A 25 -9.75 -1.00 -6.84
CA SER A 25 -10.86 -0.99 -5.88
C SER A 25 -12.02 -1.92 -6.26
N GLY A 26 -12.01 -2.48 -7.46
CA GLY A 26 -13.07 -3.34 -7.99
C GLY A 26 -13.54 -4.50 -7.08
N PRO A 27 -12.67 -5.13 -6.26
CA PRO A 27 -13.08 -6.11 -5.26
C PRO A 27 -14.09 -5.62 -4.23
N TRP A 28 -14.07 -4.33 -3.90
CA TRP A 28 -14.98 -3.65 -2.96
C TRP A 28 -16.17 -3.01 -3.67
N GLY A 29 -16.07 -2.78 -4.98
CA GLY A 29 -17.04 -2.07 -5.81
C GLY A 29 -16.38 -0.86 -6.46
N ASP A 30 -15.93 0.08 -5.67
CA ASP A 30 -15.20 1.29 -6.05
C ASP A 30 -14.27 1.76 -4.92
N ALA A 31 -13.57 2.89 -5.09
CA ALA A 31 -12.66 3.46 -4.11
C ALA A 31 -13.39 3.90 -2.84
N SER A 32 -14.58 4.48 -2.96
CA SER A 32 -15.38 4.91 -1.81
C SER A 32 -15.77 3.72 -0.91
N ALA A 33 -16.30 2.64 -1.50
CA ALA A 33 -16.65 1.42 -0.77
C ALA A 33 -15.42 0.78 -0.12
N GLN A 34 -14.24 0.82 -0.78
CA GLN A 34 -12.99 0.34 -0.21
C GLN A 34 -12.51 1.24 0.93
N TRP A 35 -12.58 2.57 0.78
CA TRP A 35 -12.16 3.50 1.82
C TRP A 35 -12.99 3.30 3.09
N TYR A 36 -14.30 3.45 3.02
CA TYR A 36 -15.18 3.37 4.18
C TYR A 36 -15.30 1.95 4.75
N GLY A 37 -15.28 0.93 3.90
CA GLY A 37 -15.45 -0.47 4.32
C GLY A 37 -14.17 -1.19 4.71
N SER A 38 -12.99 -0.66 4.35
CA SER A 38 -11.73 -1.37 4.58
C SER A 38 -10.61 -0.48 5.12
N ILE A 39 -10.32 0.67 4.51
CA ILE A 39 -9.16 1.49 4.87
C ILE A 39 -9.46 2.33 6.12
N LEU A 40 -10.50 3.16 6.08
CA LEU A 40 -10.85 4.05 7.19
C LEU A 40 -10.99 3.34 8.54
N PRO A 41 -11.61 2.16 8.66
CA PRO A 41 -11.66 1.42 9.92
C PRO A 41 -10.29 1.14 10.56
N ARG A 42 -9.23 1.08 9.76
CA ARG A 42 -7.85 0.83 10.20
C ARG A 42 -7.09 2.11 10.54
N VAL A 43 -7.35 3.20 9.80
CA VAL A 43 -6.57 4.44 9.93
C VAL A 43 -7.29 5.54 10.71
N ARG A 44 -8.58 5.40 11.02
CA ARG A 44 -9.40 6.43 11.69
C ARG A 44 -8.83 6.94 13.01
N HIS A 45 -8.01 6.12 13.68
CA HIS A 45 -7.40 6.49 14.97
C HIS A 45 -6.22 7.47 14.81
N PHE A 46 -5.69 7.58 13.58
CA PHE A 46 -4.59 8.48 13.21
C PHE A 46 -5.11 9.78 12.58
N LEU A 47 -6.42 9.86 12.36
CA LEU A 47 -7.10 10.97 11.71
C LEU A 47 -8.08 11.67 12.71
N PRO A 48 -8.34 12.99 12.58
CA PRO A 48 -7.67 13.90 11.66
C PRO A 48 -6.21 14.14 12.02
N ALA A 49 -5.39 14.54 11.03
CA ALA A 49 -3.98 14.85 11.18
C ALA A 49 -3.67 16.27 10.69
N GLN A 50 -2.70 16.97 11.28
CA GLN A 50 -2.30 18.27 10.77
C GLN A 50 -1.60 18.15 9.42
N THR A 51 -0.62 17.25 9.32
CA THR A 51 0.12 17.02 8.07
C THR A 51 0.09 15.54 7.73
N VAL A 52 -0.48 15.22 6.55
CA VAL A 52 -0.45 13.89 5.96
C VAL A 52 0.61 13.84 4.87
N LEU A 53 1.42 12.79 4.88
CA LEU A 53 2.31 12.41 3.78
C LEU A 53 1.72 11.19 3.07
N GLU A 54 1.36 11.31 1.80
CA GLU A 54 0.95 10.20 0.96
C GLU A 54 2.09 9.77 0.05
N ILE A 55 2.59 8.53 0.21
CA ILE A 55 3.65 7.97 -0.63
C ILE A 55 3.01 7.15 -1.75
N ALA A 56 3.36 7.50 -2.99
CA ALA A 56 2.86 6.91 -4.23
C ALA A 56 1.33 7.01 -4.39
N PRO A 57 0.77 8.24 -4.47
CA PRO A 57 -0.66 8.49 -4.66
C PRO A 57 -1.19 7.99 -6.00
N GLY A 58 -0.34 7.74 -7.00
CA GLY A 58 -0.76 7.49 -8.37
C GLY A 58 -1.54 8.69 -8.94
N PHE A 59 -2.75 8.47 -9.42
CA PHE A 59 -3.65 9.55 -9.87
C PHE A 59 -4.53 10.11 -8.74
N GLY A 60 -4.14 9.92 -7.47
CA GLY A 60 -4.80 10.53 -6.30
C GLY A 60 -6.06 9.80 -5.85
N ARG A 61 -6.10 8.47 -5.99
CA ARG A 61 -7.25 7.66 -5.58
C ARG A 61 -7.59 7.81 -4.09
N TRP A 62 -6.57 7.82 -3.22
CA TRP A 62 -6.76 7.97 -1.78
C TRP A 62 -6.60 9.40 -1.30
N THR A 63 -5.88 10.23 -2.05
CA THR A 63 -5.73 11.66 -1.78
C THR A 63 -7.06 12.36 -1.54
N GLU A 64 -8.07 12.03 -2.37
CA GLU A 64 -9.43 12.59 -2.27
C GLU A 64 -10.05 12.40 -0.88
N PHE A 65 -9.88 11.19 -0.32
CA PHE A 65 -10.42 10.89 1.01
C PHE A 65 -9.53 11.41 2.15
N LEU A 66 -8.22 11.43 1.96
CA LEU A 66 -7.28 11.92 2.97
C LEU A 66 -7.43 13.44 3.18
N LEU A 67 -7.74 14.20 2.13
CA LEU A 67 -7.95 15.65 2.19
C LEU A 67 -9.07 16.06 3.14
N ASP A 68 -10.11 15.25 3.29
CA ASP A 68 -11.20 15.49 4.24
C ASP A 68 -10.76 15.35 5.72
N HIS A 69 -9.55 14.87 5.95
CA HIS A 69 -9.06 14.49 7.28
C HIS A 69 -7.70 15.11 7.63
N CYS A 70 -7.25 16.14 6.90
CA CYS A 70 -5.97 16.80 7.21
C CYS A 70 -5.99 18.31 6.90
N ASP A 71 -5.13 19.04 7.62
CA ASP A 71 -4.92 20.47 7.35
C ASP A 71 -4.01 20.66 6.12
N ASN A 72 -3.00 19.78 5.96
CA ASN A 72 -2.04 19.81 4.85
C ASN A 72 -1.74 18.40 4.35
N LEU A 73 -1.63 18.24 3.03
CA LEU A 73 -1.23 16.99 2.39
C LEU A 73 -0.01 17.17 1.50
N ILE A 74 0.95 16.27 1.64
CA ILE A 74 2.12 16.17 0.79
C ILE A 74 2.02 14.82 0.06
N GLY A 75 1.81 14.83 -1.25
CA GLY A 75 1.85 13.64 -2.08
C GLY A 75 3.23 13.51 -2.76
N VAL A 76 3.83 12.33 -2.69
CA VAL A 76 5.14 12.07 -3.30
C VAL A 76 5.06 10.81 -4.16
N ASP A 77 5.41 10.91 -5.44
CA ASP A 77 5.38 9.78 -6.36
C ASP A 77 6.68 9.69 -7.18
N LEU A 78 7.04 8.46 -7.55
CA LEU A 78 8.18 8.19 -8.43
C LEU A 78 7.90 8.66 -9.88
N ALA A 79 6.66 8.51 -10.35
CA ALA A 79 6.26 8.79 -11.72
C ALA A 79 5.84 10.26 -11.90
N PRO A 80 6.56 11.09 -12.68
CA PRO A 80 6.18 12.47 -12.97
C PRO A 80 4.76 12.62 -13.52
N ARG A 81 4.29 11.65 -14.32
CA ARG A 81 2.92 11.60 -14.85
C ARG A 81 1.88 11.54 -13.74
N CYS A 82 2.13 10.77 -12.68
CA CYS A 82 1.25 10.66 -11.51
C CYS A 82 1.19 11.99 -10.75
N VAL A 83 2.34 12.60 -10.49
CA VAL A 83 2.46 13.91 -9.84
C VAL A 83 1.67 14.98 -10.60
N GLU A 84 1.84 15.04 -11.91
CA GLU A 84 1.17 16.01 -12.76
C GLU A 84 -0.36 15.77 -12.83
N ALA A 85 -0.79 14.51 -12.83
CA ALA A 85 -2.20 14.16 -12.75
C ALA A 85 -2.84 14.62 -11.42
N CYS A 86 -2.15 14.40 -10.30
CA CYS A 86 -2.57 14.88 -8.98
C CYS A 86 -2.60 16.40 -8.91
N ARG A 87 -1.59 17.10 -9.40
CA ARG A 87 -1.57 18.58 -9.45
C ARG A 87 -2.77 19.13 -10.21
N ARG A 88 -3.14 18.53 -11.34
CA ARG A 88 -4.35 18.93 -12.08
C ARG A 88 -5.64 18.60 -11.35
N ARG A 89 -5.74 17.37 -10.79
CA ARG A 89 -6.97 16.90 -10.12
C ARG A 89 -7.28 17.73 -8.89
N PHE A 90 -6.28 18.12 -8.13
CA PHE A 90 -6.43 18.82 -6.86
C PHE A 90 -6.03 20.31 -6.92
N ALA A 91 -6.01 20.90 -8.11
CA ALA A 91 -5.60 22.30 -8.32
C ALA A 91 -6.43 23.33 -7.52
N ALA A 92 -7.65 22.98 -7.10
CA ALA A 92 -8.51 23.84 -6.28
C ALA A 92 -8.18 23.81 -4.77
N HIS A 93 -7.30 22.90 -4.33
CA HIS A 93 -6.91 22.75 -2.93
C HIS A 93 -5.59 23.46 -2.68
N GLU A 94 -5.59 24.53 -1.89
CA GLU A 94 -4.38 25.31 -1.56
C GLU A 94 -3.47 24.60 -0.53
N ASN A 95 -4.03 23.64 0.19
CA ASN A 95 -3.37 22.91 1.28
C ASN A 95 -2.74 21.57 0.83
N VAL A 96 -2.60 21.35 -0.48
CA VAL A 96 -1.98 20.14 -1.03
C VAL A 96 -0.83 20.46 -1.97
N ARG A 97 0.24 19.69 -1.88
CA ARG A 97 1.35 19.75 -2.85
C ARG A 97 1.79 18.36 -3.26
N PHE A 98 2.24 18.25 -4.50
CA PHE A 98 2.72 16.99 -5.06
C PHE A 98 4.13 17.17 -5.62
N GLU A 99 5.02 16.22 -5.28
CA GLU A 99 6.42 16.25 -5.65
C GLU A 99 6.86 14.91 -6.24
N THR A 100 7.74 14.97 -7.22
CA THR A 100 8.39 13.76 -7.76
C THR A 100 9.61 13.42 -6.91
N ASN A 101 9.81 12.13 -6.61
CA ASN A 101 11.00 11.65 -5.91
C ASN A 101 11.76 10.60 -6.75
N ASP A 102 12.81 10.04 -6.16
CA ASP A 102 13.66 9.00 -6.76
C ASP A 102 13.19 7.55 -6.44
N GLY A 103 12.01 7.40 -5.82
CA GLY A 103 11.46 6.10 -5.42
C GLY A 103 12.00 5.55 -4.10
N GLN A 104 12.78 6.33 -3.34
CA GLN A 104 13.38 5.87 -2.08
C GLN A 104 13.68 7.00 -1.08
N SER A 105 13.74 8.28 -1.49
CA SER A 105 14.06 9.39 -0.60
C SER A 105 12.95 10.45 -0.56
N LEU A 106 12.94 11.27 0.51
CA LEU A 106 11.93 12.30 0.77
C LEU A 106 12.57 13.66 1.10
N PRO A 107 13.54 14.18 0.32
CA PRO A 107 14.26 15.42 0.64
C PRO A 107 13.35 16.65 0.65
N MET A 108 12.19 16.60 -0.01
CA MET A 108 11.17 17.65 -0.03
C MET A 108 10.32 17.73 1.25
N VAL A 109 10.45 16.75 2.14
CA VAL A 109 9.70 16.67 3.41
C VAL A 109 10.63 17.02 4.56
N ALA A 110 10.27 18.02 5.35
CA ALA A 110 11.09 18.47 6.48
C ALA A 110 11.11 17.44 7.62
N ASP A 111 12.18 17.46 8.42
CA ASP A 111 12.32 16.63 9.61
C ASP A 111 11.19 16.89 10.60
N SER A 112 10.70 15.83 11.24
CA SER A 112 9.68 15.88 12.30
C SER A 112 8.47 16.75 11.94
N SER A 113 7.98 16.67 10.69
CA SER A 113 6.89 17.50 10.17
C SER A 113 5.59 16.74 9.89
N VAL A 114 5.63 15.41 9.86
CA VAL A 114 4.52 14.55 9.43
C VAL A 114 3.84 13.93 10.65
N ASP A 115 2.52 14.11 10.75
CA ASP A 115 1.69 13.45 11.76
C ASP A 115 1.28 12.05 11.34
N PHE A 116 0.89 11.91 10.05
CA PHE A 116 0.44 10.64 9.51
C PHE A 116 1.04 10.41 8.11
N ALA A 117 1.80 9.34 7.94
CA ALA A 117 2.26 8.88 6.64
C ALA A 117 1.39 7.71 6.15
N PHE A 118 1.01 7.75 4.90
CA PHE A 118 0.10 6.78 4.30
C PHE A 118 0.64 6.27 2.97
N SER A 119 0.59 4.96 2.76
CA SER A 119 0.77 4.36 1.44
C SER A 119 -0.07 3.09 1.35
N TYR A 120 -0.87 2.99 0.29
CA TYR A 120 -1.75 1.86 0.11
C TYR A 120 -1.79 1.40 -1.35
N ASP A 121 -1.57 0.10 -1.55
CA ASP A 121 -1.57 -0.57 -2.87
C ASP A 121 -0.42 -0.15 -3.81
N SER A 122 0.65 0.40 -3.25
CA SER A 122 1.79 0.91 -4.00
C SER A 122 3.12 0.28 -3.54
N LEU A 123 3.45 0.30 -2.23
CA LEU A 123 4.71 -0.26 -1.73
C LEU A 123 4.77 -1.80 -1.80
N VAL A 124 3.70 -2.45 -2.20
CA VAL A 124 3.69 -3.89 -2.53
C VAL A 124 4.60 -4.23 -3.70
N HIS A 125 4.94 -3.23 -4.53
CA HIS A 125 5.82 -3.34 -5.69
C HIS A 125 7.26 -2.92 -5.40
N VAL A 126 7.57 -2.49 -4.17
CA VAL A 126 8.87 -1.94 -3.79
C VAL A 126 9.70 -2.99 -3.05
N GLU A 127 10.89 -3.29 -3.58
CA GLU A 127 11.82 -4.26 -2.98
C GLU A 127 12.40 -3.75 -1.66
N MET A 128 12.90 -4.67 -0.84
CA MET A 128 13.29 -4.39 0.53
C MET A 128 14.34 -3.28 0.67
N GLU A 129 15.24 -3.14 -0.30
CA GLU A 129 16.29 -2.13 -0.30
C GLU A 129 15.70 -0.71 -0.35
N ALA A 130 14.85 -0.43 -1.34
CA ALA A 130 14.19 0.88 -1.45
C ALA A 130 13.17 1.11 -0.32
N LEU A 131 12.51 0.05 0.15
CA LEU A 131 11.60 0.13 1.30
C LEU A 131 12.35 0.48 2.59
N ALA A 132 13.57 -0.05 2.79
CA ALA A 132 14.45 0.29 3.91
C ALA A 132 14.84 1.79 3.88
N SER A 133 15.10 2.33 2.69
CA SER A 133 15.38 3.76 2.51
C SER A 133 14.16 4.61 2.89
N TYR A 134 12.95 4.23 2.44
CA TYR A 134 11.72 4.90 2.88
C TYR A 134 11.51 4.81 4.40
N LEU A 135 11.81 3.69 5.04
CA LEU A 135 11.70 3.57 6.50
C LEU A 135 12.70 4.49 7.22
N SER A 136 13.91 4.65 6.68
CA SER A 136 14.88 5.61 7.20
C SER A 136 14.39 7.05 7.07
N GLU A 137 13.81 7.40 5.94
CA GLU A 137 13.17 8.70 5.72
C GLU A 137 11.97 8.92 6.66
N LEU A 138 11.13 7.92 6.85
CA LEU A 138 10.01 7.99 7.80
C LEU A 138 10.50 8.21 9.25
N ALA A 139 11.63 7.60 9.62
CA ALA A 139 12.27 7.87 10.91
C ALA A 139 12.71 9.34 11.06
N ARG A 140 13.07 10.01 9.98
CA ARG A 140 13.44 11.42 9.94
C ARG A 140 12.22 12.34 9.97
N VAL A 141 11.22 12.08 9.11
CA VAL A 141 10.13 13.03 8.84
C VAL A 141 8.96 12.93 9.80
N LEU A 142 8.71 11.76 10.44
CA LEU A 142 7.63 11.61 11.41
C LEU A 142 7.88 12.49 12.64
N LYS A 143 6.85 13.17 13.11
CA LYS A 143 6.83 13.84 14.43
C LYS A 143 7.02 12.81 15.55
N PRO A 144 7.33 13.23 16.80
CA PRO A 144 7.47 12.30 17.93
C PRO A 144 6.26 11.36 18.11
N ASP A 145 5.03 11.87 17.96
CA ASP A 145 3.78 11.09 17.97
C ASP A 145 3.24 10.78 16.56
N GLY A 146 4.08 10.97 15.54
CA GLY A 146 3.73 10.63 14.17
C GLY A 146 3.67 9.12 13.96
N VAL A 147 2.84 8.69 13.00
CA VAL A 147 2.59 7.29 12.68
C VAL A 147 2.53 7.07 11.18
N ALA A 148 2.97 5.92 10.71
CA ALA A 148 2.83 5.51 9.31
C ALA A 148 1.95 4.28 9.18
N PHE A 149 1.07 4.27 8.16
CA PHE A 149 0.30 3.10 7.73
C PHE A 149 0.72 2.72 6.33
N LEU A 150 1.33 1.55 6.19
CA LEU A 150 2.00 1.13 4.97
C LEU A 150 1.49 -0.24 4.51
N HIS A 151 1.02 -0.30 3.26
CA HIS A 151 0.67 -1.55 2.58
C HIS A 151 1.85 -2.03 1.74
N HIS A 152 2.48 -3.13 2.16
CA HIS A 152 3.65 -3.69 1.50
C HIS A 152 3.50 -5.19 1.23
N SER A 153 4.40 -5.75 0.41
CA SER A 153 4.43 -7.18 0.11
C SER A 153 4.77 -8.03 1.33
N ASN A 154 4.23 -9.23 1.38
CA ASN A 154 4.69 -10.35 2.21
C ASN A 154 5.00 -11.59 1.35
N TYR A 155 5.18 -11.39 0.04
CA TYR A 155 5.41 -12.48 -0.91
C TYR A 155 6.68 -13.27 -0.61
N GLY A 156 7.71 -12.62 -0.07
CA GLY A 156 8.98 -13.25 0.32
C GLY A 156 8.82 -14.41 1.30
N ALA A 157 7.78 -14.38 2.16
CA ALA A 157 7.49 -15.47 3.08
C ALA A 157 7.11 -16.78 2.38
N TYR A 158 6.77 -16.72 1.10
CA TYR A 158 6.33 -17.87 0.30
C TYR A 158 7.29 -18.24 -0.83
N GLN A 159 8.49 -17.65 -0.89
CA GLN A 159 9.44 -17.87 -1.98
C GLN A 159 9.79 -19.36 -2.19
N ARG A 160 10.04 -20.12 -1.11
CA ARG A 160 10.42 -21.54 -1.22
C ARG A 160 9.35 -22.37 -1.92
N SER A 161 8.07 -22.10 -1.67
CA SER A 161 6.96 -22.74 -2.36
C SER A 161 6.65 -22.11 -3.73
N ALA A 162 7.16 -20.87 -3.99
CA ALA A 162 7.05 -20.22 -5.30
C ALA A 162 7.89 -20.92 -6.36
N HIS A 163 9.15 -21.20 -6.05
CA HIS A 163 10.05 -21.86 -6.99
C HIS A 163 9.53 -23.20 -7.52
N MET A 164 8.74 -23.92 -6.73
CA MET A 164 8.16 -25.20 -7.14
C MET A 164 7.14 -25.05 -8.28
N PHE A 165 6.43 -23.93 -8.35
CA PHE A 165 5.38 -23.68 -9.35
C PHE A 165 5.76 -22.59 -10.37
N GLU A 166 6.89 -21.93 -10.22
CA GLU A 166 7.37 -20.86 -11.13
C GLU A 166 7.47 -21.34 -12.61
N PRO A 167 7.96 -22.57 -12.91
CA PRO A 167 7.99 -23.06 -14.28
C PRO A 167 6.60 -23.27 -14.89
N LEU A 168 5.56 -23.38 -14.08
CA LEU A 168 4.18 -23.58 -14.52
C LEU A 168 3.39 -22.28 -14.58
N GLN A 169 3.97 -21.14 -14.16
CA GLN A 169 3.27 -19.88 -14.06
C GLN A 169 2.71 -19.41 -15.41
N GLU A 170 3.52 -19.41 -16.46
CA GLU A 170 3.08 -19.05 -17.80
C GLU A 170 1.96 -19.96 -18.33
N TYR A 171 1.98 -21.24 -17.98
CA TYR A 171 0.91 -22.17 -18.32
C TYR A 171 -0.38 -21.80 -17.57
N PHE A 172 -0.28 -21.52 -16.27
CA PHE A 172 -1.42 -21.10 -15.45
C PHE A 172 -2.03 -19.77 -15.91
N ASP A 173 -1.22 -18.84 -16.44
CA ASP A 173 -1.68 -17.55 -16.96
C ASP A 173 -2.60 -17.70 -18.18
N ARG A 174 -2.43 -18.79 -18.94
CA ARG A 174 -3.25 -19.12 -20.13
C ARG A 174 -4.56 -19.82 -19.78
N LEU A 175 -4.74 -20.26 -18.52
CA LEU A 175 -5.95 -20.96 -18.11
C LEU A 175 -7.15 -20.01 -17.99
N PRO A 176 -8.39 -20.51 -18.18
CA PRO A 176 -9.60 -19.73 -17.93
C PRO A 176 -9.63 -19.15 -16.51
N THR A 177 -10.20 -17.96 -16.37
CA THR A 177 -10.26 -17.21 -15.09
C THR A 177 -10.87 -18.04 -13.96
N THR A 178 -11.86 -18.88 -14.25
CA THR A 178 -12.50 -19.78 -13.27
C THR A 178 -11.54 -20.83 -12.70
N VAL A 179 -10.69 -21.39 -13.58
CA VAL A 179 -9.67 -22.38 -13.19
C VAL A 179 -8.57 -21.70 -12.37
N ARG A 180 -8.07 -20.54 -12.84
CA ARG A 180 -7.10 -19.72 -12.08
C ARG A 180 -7.61 -19.37 -10.68
N ALA A 181 -8.88 -18.99 -10.56
CA ALA A 181 -9.49 -18.71 -9.26
C ALA A 181 -9.47 -19.92 -8.30
N GLY A 182 -9.65 -21.14 -8.84
CA GLY A 182 -9.49 -22.38 -8.08
C GLY A 182 -8.06 -22.61 -7.60
N LEU A 183 -7.08 -22.39 -8.47
CA LEU A 183 -5.66 -22.51 -8.15
C LEU A 183 -5.18 -21.47 -7.15
N ILE A 184 -5.66 -20.22 -7.23
CA ILE A 184 -5.42 -19.18 -6.22
C ILE A 184 -5.94 -19.64 -4.86
N ARG A 185 -7.12 -20.24 -4.83
CA ARG A 185 -7.76 -20.67 -3.59
C ARG A 185 -6.96 -21.74 -2.85
N THR A 186 -6.26 -22.60 -3.57
CA THR A 186 -5.38 -23.64 -3.01
C THR A 186 -3.94 -23.18 -2.76
N GLY A 187 -3.58 -21.97 -3.22
CA GLY A 187 -2.20 -21.45 -3.15
C GLY A 187 -1.24 -22.04 -4.21
N THR A 188 -1.78 -22.79 -5.17
CA THR A 188 -1.00 -23.38 -6.27
C THR A 188 -0.63 -22.33 -7.33
N TYR A 189 -1.55 -21.43 -7.66
CA TYR A 189 -1.31 -20.26 -8.51
C TYR A 189 -1.26 -19.00 -7.67
N ARG A 190 -0.32 -18.14 -7.97
CA ARG A 190 -0.12 -16.87 -7.29
C ARG A 190 -0.32 -15.77 -8.29
N GLY A 191 -1.51 -15.23 -8.37
CA GLY A 191 -1.81 -14.04 -9.17
C GLY A 191 -1.12 -12.77 -8.68
N ALA A 192 0.07 -12.89 -8.13
CA ALA A 192 0.82 -11.82 -7.49
C ALA A 192 1.41 -10.88 -8.53
N HIS A 193 0.57 -10.01 -9.10
CA HIS A 193 0.99 -8.99 -10.06
C HIS A 193 2.10 -8.12 -9.44
N MET A 194 3.33 -8.23 -9.96
CA MET A 194 4.50 -7.41 -9.63
C MET A 194 4.79 -7.26 -8.12
N ARG A 195 4.44 -8.24 -7.27
CA ARG A 195 4.78 -8.18 -5.83
C ARG A 195 6.27 -8.28 -5.60
N ALA A 196 6.79 -7.43 -4.73
CA ALA A 196 8.19 -7.50 -4.27
C ALA A 196 8.49 -8.86 -3.63
N LYS A 197 9.55 -9.53 -4.10
CA LYS A 197 9.89 -10.89 -3.69
C LYS A 197 10.80 -10.93 -2.47
N THR A 198 11.51 -9.84 -2.16
CA THR A 198 12.44 -9.77 -1.02
C THR A 198 11.78 -9.39 0.29
N VAL A 199 10.53 -8.90 0.23
CA VAL A 199 9.83 -8.37 1.40
C VAL A 199 9.03 -9.46 2.10
N THR A 200 9.22 -9.55 3.42
CA THR A 200 8.39 -10.32 4.35
C THR A 200 7.98 -9.43 5.52
N ALA A 201 6.87 -9.74 6.18
CA ALA A 201 6.44 -9.01 7.37
C ALA A 201 7.52 -9.00 8.46
N ALA A 202 8.21 -10.12 8.68
CA ALA A 202 9.30 -10.22 9.67
C ALA A 202 10.48 -9.30 9.31
N ARG A 203 10.97 -9.37 8.06
CA ARG A 203 12.08 -8.53 7.60
C ARG A 203 11.73 -7.04 7.61
N PHE A 204 10.48 -6.69 7.30
CA PHE A 204 10.00 -5.33 7.41
C PHE A 204 10.06 -4.81 8.86
N ALA A 205 9.60 -5.60 9.84
CA ALA A 205 9.67 -5.23 11.25
C ALA A 205 11.11 -5.12 11.77
N GLU A 206 12.01 -6.03 11.36
CA GLU A 206 13.45 -5.94 11.64
C GLU A 206 14.02 -4.63 11.09
N GLN A 207 13.72 -4.29 9.84
CA GLN A 207 14.19 -3.05 9.21
C GLN A 207 13.65 -1.80 9.89
N CYS A 208 12.41 -1.79 10.36
CA CYS A 208 11.89 -0.69 11.18
C CYS A 208 12.77 -0.49 12.42
N HIS A 209 13.10 -1.56 13.13
CA HIS A 209 13.93 -1.50 14.33
C HIS A 209 15.35 -1.01 14.04
N GLU A 210 15.95 -1.41 12.93
CA GLU A 210 17.30 -0.97 12.52
C GLU A 210 17.39 0.54 12.28
N VAL A 211 16.29 1.16 11.80
CA VAL A 211 16.24 2.62 11.57
C VAL A 211 15.67 3.41 12.75
N GLY A 212 15.48 2.77 13.91
CA GLY A 212 14.96 3.43 15.11
C GLY A 212 13.45 3.67 15.12
N LEU A 213 12.70 2.87 14.37
CA LEU A 213 11.24 2.83 14.41
C LEU A 213 10.75 1.53 15.08
N ASN A 214 9.49 1.53 15.51
CA ASN A 214 8.80 0.34 15.97
C ASN A 214 7.65 -0.02 15.01
N CYS A 215 7.59 -1.29 14.60
CA CYS A 215 6.45 -1.83 13.87
C CYS A 215 5.42 -2.33 14.88
N ALA A 216 4.39 -1.54 15.16
CA ALA A 216 3.41 -1.80 16.21
C ALA A 216 2.33 -2.81 15.79
N VAL A 217 1.88 -2.78 14.54
CA VAL A 217 0.85 -3.70 14.01
C VAL A 217 1.28 -4.25 12.67
N GLN A 218 0.99 -5.52 12.43
CA GLN A 218 1.09 -6.17 11.12
C GLN A 218 -0.15 -7.01 10.85
N GLU A 219 -0.98 -6.59 9.91
CA GLU A 219 -2.12 -7.37 9.43
C GLU A 219 -1.75 -8.05 8.12
N LEU A 220 -1.54 -9.36 8.16
CA LEU A 220 -1.30 -10.18 6.97
C LEU A 220 -2.62 -10.46 6.26
N VAL A 221 -2.72 -10.12 4.98
CA VAL A 221 -3.97 -10.20 4.21
C VAL A 221 -3.84 -11.05 2.95
N ASN A 222 -4.94 -11.70 2.58
CA ASN A 222 -5.06 -12.47 1.34
C ASN A 222 -5.69 -11.61 0.22
N TRP A 223 -4.96 -10.60 -0.23
CA TRP A 223 -5.43 -9.66 -1.26
C TRP A 223 -6.00 -10.36 -2.50
N GLU A 224 -5.28 -11.32 -3.05
CA GLU A 224 -5.72 -12.10 -4.21
C GLU A 224 -6.82 -13.13 -3.88
N GLY A 225 -7.09 -13.32 -2.59
CA GLY A 225 -7.95 -14.41 -2.11
C GLY A 225 -7.15 -15.71 -1.88
N GLY A 226 -7.84 -16.77 -1.49
CA GLY A 226 -7.21 -18.04 -1.19
C GLY A 226 -6.52 -18.07 0.17
N VAL A 227 -5.54 -18.97 0.32
CA VAL A 227 -4.91 -19.30 1.61
C VAL A 227 -3.65 -18.51 1.90
N LEU A 228 -3.03 -17.90 0.89
CA LEU A 228 -1.77 -17.19 1.03
C LEU A 228 -2.00 -15.75 1.47
N LEU A 229 -1.23 -15.30 2.45
CA LEU A 229 -1.25 -13.94 2.99
C LEU A 229 -0.08 -13.16 2.36
N LEU A 230 -0.26 -12.78 1.09
CA LEU A 230 0.79 -12.23 0.24
C LEU A 230 1.11 -10.76 0.52
N ASP A 231 0.23 -10.05 1.21
CA ASP A 231 0.38 -8.65 1.55
C ASP A 231 0.32 -8.42 3.06
N CYS A 232 0.87 -7.31 3.50
CA CYS A 232 0.89 -6.88 4.88
C CYS A 232 0.50 -5.40 4.99
N LEU A 233 -0.38 -5.09 5.93
CA LEU A 233 -0.71 -3.74 6.36
C LEU A 233 0.01 -3.50 7.68
N SER A 234 0.99 -2.60 7.68
CA SER A 234 1.81 -2.32 8.86
C SER A 234 1.56 -0.93 9.41
N VAL A 235 1.52 -0.83 10.74
CA VAL A 235 1.54 0.44 11.48
C VAL A 235 2.93 0.60 12.07
N VAL A 236 3.56 1.73 11.76
CA VAL A 236 4.94 2.04 12.19
C VAL A 236 4.94 3.36 12.94
N ALA A 237 5.64 3.41 14.06
CA ALA A 237 5.72 4.59 14.91
C ALA A 237 7.10 4.74 15.53
N ARG A 238 7.38 5.90 16.12
CA ARG A 238 8.61 6.09 16.90
C ARG A 238 8.52 5.39 18.26
N PRO A 239 9.63 4.83 18.76
CA PRO A 239 9.69 4.38 20.15
C PRO A 239 9.34 5.51 21.13
N GLY A 240 8.52 5.18 22.13
CA GLY A 240 8.06 6.13 23.14
C GLY A 240 6.89 7.03 22.71
N SER A 241 6.40 6.92 21.48
CA SER A 241 5.17 7.60 21.06
C SER A 241 3.92 6.93 21.66
N ARG A 242 2.78 7.62 21.63
CA ARG A 242 1.49 7.03 22.07
C ARG A 242 1.07 5.80 21.26
N TRP A 243 1.69 5.55 20.11
CA TRP A 243 1.44 4.42 19.23
C TRP A 243 2.45 3.28 19.42
N ASP A 244 3.44 3.50 20.30
CA ASP A 244 4.48 2.52 20.57
C ASP A 244 3.96 1.40 21.48
N HIS A 245 3.87 0.21 20.92
CA HIS A 245 3.54 -1.01 21.64
C HIS A 245 4.15 -2.24 20.93
N PRO A 246 4.28 -3.38 21.63
CA PRO A 246 4.77 -4.60 21.01
C PRO A 246 4.02 -4.97 19.75
N ASN A 247 4.72 -5.45 18.72
CA ASN A 247 4.13 -5.80 17.43
C ASN A 247 2.97 -6.81 17.58
N GLN A 248 1.80 -6.38 17.17
CA GLN A 248 0.60 -7.22 17.11
C GLN A 248 0.41 -7.76 15.70
N MET A 249 0.63 -9.07 15.54
CA MET A 249 0.44 -9.73 14.24
C MET A 249 -0.94 -10.34 14.11
N VAL A 250 -1.70 -9.88 13.12
CA VAL A 250 -3.05 -10.38 12.78
C VAL A 250 -3.01 -11.11 11.44
N LYS A 251 -3.52 -12.33 11.38
CA LYS A 251 -3.64 -13.12 10.13
C LYS A 251 -5.08 -13.05 9.62
N ASN A 252 -5.36 -12.11 8.72
CA ASN A 252 -6.70 -11.89 8.17
C ASN A 252 -6.91 -12.69 6.88
N ARG A 253 -7.32 -13.94 7.02
CA ARG A 253 -7.65 -14.83 5.90
C ARG A 253 -9.00 -14.52 5.25
N LEU A 254 -9.80 -13.65 5.86
CA LEU A 254 -11.12 -13.27 5.38
C LEU A 254 -11.10 -11.91 4.63
N PHE A 255 -9.95 -11.28 4.48
CA PHE A 255 -9.83 -9.94 3.88
C PHE A 255 -10.55 -9.85 2.53
N ARG A 256 -10.30 -10.80 1.62
CA ARG A 256 -10.96 -10.83 0.31
C ARG A 256 -12.46 -11.16 0.37
N ILE A 257 -12.88 -11.95 1.34
CA ILE A 257 -14.29 -12.27 1.58
C ILE A 257 -15.00 -11.01 2.09
N ASN A 258 -14.40 -10.28 3.02
CA ASN A 258 -14.94 -9.05 3.56
C ASN A 258 -15.07 -7.98 2.46
N ALA A 259 -14.08 -7.85 1.55
CA ALA A 259 -14.16 -6.98 0.39
C ALA A 259 -15.41 -7.28 -0.45
N ARG A 260 -15.68 -8.55 -0.73
CA ARG A 260 -16.88 -8.98 -1.48
C ARG A 260 -18.18 -8.70 -0.73
N ALA A 261 -18.17 -8.79 0.60
CA ALA A 261 -19.34 -8.44 1.41
C ALA A 261 -19.63 -6.94 1.32
N VAL A 262 -18.62 -6.08 1.46
CA VAL A 262 -18.72 -4.63 1.27
C VAL A 262 -19.33 -4.30 -0.10
N ARG A 263 -18.77 -4.87 -1.17
CA ARG A 263 -19.27 -4.68 -2.54
C ARG A 263 -20.75 -5.08 -2.70
N ARG A 264 -21.18 -6.19 -2.09
CA ARG A 264 -22.57 -6.64 -2.19
C ARG A 264 -23.52 -5.65 -1.51
N SER A 265 -23.15 -5.17 -0.32
CA SER A 265 -23.92 -4.16 0.39
C SER A 265 -23.98 -2.86 -0.40
N ASP A 266 -22.85 -2.35 -0.85
CA ASP A 266 -22.76 -1.12 -1.65
C ASP A 266 -23.66 -1.18 -2.90
N ASN A 267 -23.57 -2.27 -3.67
CA ASN A 267 -24.42 -2.48 -4.84
C ASN A 267 -25.92 -2.55 -4.50
N ALA A 268 -26.28 -3.09 -3.33
CA ALA A 268 -27.69 -3.18 -2.91
C ALA A 268 -28.30 -1.82 -2.59
N TYR A 269 -27.49 -0.86 -2.09
CA TYR A 269 -27.95 0.49 -1.75
C TYR A 269 -27.83 1.48 -2.90
N LYS A 270 -27.13 1.15 -3.98
CA LYS A 270 -27.03 1.99 -5.21
C LYS A 270 -28.20 1.81 -6.18
N GLN A 271 -29.12 0.87 -5.93
CA GLN A 271 -30.34 0.62 -6.72
C GLN A 271 -31.50 1.47 -6.18
#